data_19a71b0e470889af904cebf198557d22
#
_entry.id   19a71b0e470889af904cebf198557d22
#
_cell.length_a   1.000
_cell.length_b   1.000
_cell.length_c   1.000
_cell.angle_alpha   90.00
_cell.angle_beta   90.00
_cell.angle_gamma   90.00
#
_symmetry.space_group_name_H-M   'P 1'
#
loop_
_entity.id
_entity.type
_entity.pdbx_description
1 polymer ?
#
loop_
_entity_poly.entity_id
_entity_poly.type
_entity_poly.pdbx_seq_one_letter_code
_entity_poly.pdbx_strand_id
1 'polypeptide(L)'
;FMGIPAGNMLVKIGYKKTALIAMAVGFLGLLTQYISSLVGADVDVFAMGEYYIKLNFIIYLLGAFICGFSVCMLNTVVNPMLNMLGGGGNKGNQLIQAGGALNSLSGTLTPLFVGVLIGSVTPQTAMSDVAPLLFIAMGVFILTFIIISFVSIPEPHLRKGKVEKEKFSHSPWSFRHTVLGVIGIFIYVGIEVGIPGTLNFYLADSSEKGAGLLTDGAAIGGAIAAIYWLLMLVGRLASSVISGKVSSRVQLIVVSTVAICFILIAIFTPKEVTVSMPGYSADNGFQMASVPLSALFLVLCGLCTSVMWGGIFNLAVEGLGKYTAQASGIFMMMVVGGGILPLLQQFISDSAGYMNSYWLIIAMLAYLLFYGLIGCKNVNKDIPVD
;
A
#
# COMPACT_ATOMS: atom_id res chain seq x y z
N PHE A 1 -9.37 -8.33 -8.33
CA PHE A 1 -10.74 -8.70 -8.81
C PHE A 1 -11.79 -7.64 -8.46
N MET A 2 -11.79 -7.12 -7.21
CA MET A 2 -12.86 -6.24 -6.73
C MET A 2 -12.78 -4.78 -7.22
N GLY A 3 -11.67 -4.32 -7.78
CA GLY A 3 -11.48 -2.92 -8.19
C GLY A 3 -12.55 -2.42 -9.18
N ILE A 4 -12.74 -3.12 -10.29
CA ILE A 4 -13.75 -2.75 -11.29
C ILE A 4 -15.19 -2.85 -10.75
N PRO A 5 -15.60 -3.96 -10.07
CA PRO A 5 -16.89 -4.00 -9.40
C PRO A 5 -17.09 -2.88 -8.38
N ALA A 6 -16.09 -2.55 -7.56
CA ALA A 6 -16.16 -1.46 -6.59
C ALA A 6 -16.34 -0.09 -7.26
N GLY A 7 -15.62 0.19 -8.34
CA GLY A 7 -15.80 1.41 -9.13
C GLY A 7 -17.22 1.51 -9.73
N ASN A 8 -17.75 0.40 -10.23
CA ASN A 8 -19.12 0.35 -10.75
C ASN A 8 -20.18 0.52 -9.64
N MET A 9 -19.93 -0.03 -8.45
CA MET A 9 -20.77 0.20 -7.27
C MET A 9 -20.79 1.68 -6.91
N LEU A 10 -19.62 2.30 -6.87
CA LEU A 10 -19.48 3.73 -6.55
C LEU A 10 -20.36 4.60 -7.47
N VAL A 11 -20.32 4.32 -8.78
CA VAL A 11 -21.17 5.02 -9.77
C VAL A 11 -22.66 4.77 -9.54
N LYS A 12 -23.06 3.52 -9.24
CA LYS A 12 -24.48 3.12 -9.15
C LYS A 12 -25.14 3.51 -7.83
N ILE A 13 -24.47 3.31 -6.72
CA ILE A 13 -25.04 3.44 -5.36
C ILE A 13 -24.38 4.53 -4.52
N GLY A 14 -23.31 5.16 -5.01
CA GLY A 14 -22.60 6.29 -4.39
C GLY A 14 -21.57 5.92 -3.34
N TYR A 15 -20.93 6.95 -2.80
CA TYR A 15 -19.82 6.81 -1.86
C TYR A 15 -20.26 6.18 -0.52
N LYS A 16 -21.34 6.72 0.09
CA LYS A 16 -21.80 6.29 1.41
C LYS A 16 -22.20 4.81 1.42
N LYS A 17 -23.05 4.39 0.49
CA LYS A 17 -23.53 2.99 0.45
C LYS A 17 -22.40 2.02 0.14
N THR A 18 -21.49 2.37 -0.77
CA THR A 18 -20.33 1.54 -1.09
C THR A 18 -19.41 1.39 0.14
N ALA A 19 -19.18 2.47 0.91
CA ALA A 19 -18.42 2.41 2.15
C ALA A 19 -19.07 1.51 3.21
N LEU A 20 -20.39 1.62 3.41
CA LEU A 20 -21.10 0.77 4.36
C LEU A 20 -21.05 -0.72 3.99
N ILE A 21 -21.21 -1.04 2.71
CA ILE A 21 -21.05 -2.42 2.22
C ILE A 21 -19.62 -2.91 2.44
N ALA A 22 -18.63 -2.07 2.16
CA ALA A 22 -17.23 -2.42 2.39
C ALA A 22 -16.92 -2.73 3.86
N MET A 23 -17.47 -1.92 4.80
CA MET A 23 -17.34 -2.18 6.24
C MET A 23 -17.98 -3.51 6.65
N ALA A 24 -19.18 -3.82 6.15
CA ALA A 24 -19.84 -5.09 6.43
C ALA A 24 -19.03 -6.29 5.88
N VAL A 25 -18.51 -6.18 4.65
CA VAL A 25 -17.64 -7.21 4.06
C VAL A 25 -16.36 -7.40 4.86
N GLY A 26 -15.72 -6.31 5.33
CA GLY A 26 -14.52 -6.38 6.17
C GLY A 26 -14.78 -7.06 7.51
N PHE A 27 -15.89 -6.74 8.15
CA PHE A 27 -16.32 -7.42 9.37
C PHE A 27 -16.51 -8.93 9.14
N LEU A 28 -17.20 -9.31 8.06
CA LEU A 28 -17.41 -10.73 7.72
C LEU A 28 -16.09 -11.45 7.43
N GLY A 29 -15.13 -10.79 6.78
CA GLY A 29 -13.81 -11.34 6.54
C GLY A 29 -13.03 -11.61 7.84
N LEU A 30 -13.03 -10.65 8.79
CA LEU A 30 -12.42 -10.82 10.11
C LEU A 30 -13.13 -11.89 10.94
N LEU A 31 -14.45 -11.95 10.86
CA LEU A 31 -15.24 -13.00 11.53
C LEU A 31 -14.87 -14.39 10.97
N THR A 32 -14.68 -14.52 9.65
CA THR A 32 -14.24 -15.76 9.03
C THR A 32 -12.84 -16.15 9.49
N GLN A 33 -11.92 -15.18 9.62
CA GLN A 33 -10.60 -15.43 10.21
C GLN A 33 -10.71 -15.89 11.68
N TYR A 34 -11.57 -15.28 12.47
CA TYR A 34 -11.81 -15.75 13.84
C TYR A 34 -12.39 -17.16 13.90
N ILE A 35 -13.33 -17.51 13.02
CA ILE A 35 -13.89 -18.87 12.94
C ILE A 35 -12.77 -19.90 12.67
N SER A 36 -11.74 -19.55 11.91
CA SER A 36 -10.60 -20.44 11.69
C SER A 36 -9.84 -20.84 12.97
N SER A 37 -9.94 -20.02 14.03
CA SER A 37 -9.38 -20.36 15.35
C SER A 37 -10.19 -21.42 16.12
N LEU A 38 -11.44 -21.63 15.73
CA LEU A 38 -12.38 -22.50 16.43
C LEU A 38 -12.54 -23.87 15.75
N VAL A 39 -12.29 -23.96 14.44
CA VAL A 39 -12.58 -25.16 13.64
C VAL A 39 -11.46 -25.50 12.66
N GLY A 40 -11.28 -26.79 12.38
CA GLY A 40 -10.42 -27.28 11.29
C GLY A 40 -8.93 -27.41 11.61
N ALA A 41 -8.52 -27.22 12.87
CA ALA A 41 -7.11 -27.38 13.27
C ALA A 41 -6.59 -28.82 13.15
N ASP A 42 -7.49 -29.80 13.28
CA ASP A 42 -7.15 -31.22 13.23
C ASP A 42 -7.50 -31.89 11.89
N VAL A 43 -7.97 -31.11 10.90
CA VAL A 43 -8.40 -31.61 9.59
C VAL A 43 -7.35 -31.30 8.54
N ASP A 44 -6.67 -32.33 8.05
CA ASP A 44 -5.75 -32.26 6.93
C ASP A 44 -6.52 -32.27 5.61
N VAL A 45 -6.29 -31.29 4.72
CA VAL A 45 -7.03 -31.17 3.45
C VAL A 45 -6.20 -31.71 2.29
N PHE A 46 -4.93 -31.33 2.19
CA PHE A 46 -4.01 -31.86 1.18
C PHE A 46 -2.55 -31.75 1.65
N ALA A 47 -1.69 -32.61 1.10
CA ALA A 47 -0.25 -32.59 1.35
C ALA A 47 0.45 -31.65 0.36
N MET A 48 1.40 -30.88 0.87
CA MET A 48 2.28 -30.02 0.07
C MET A 48 3.74 -30.30 0.48
N GLY A 49 4.38 -31.22 -0.23
CA GLY A 49 5.68 -31.75 0.17
C GLY A 49 5.59 -32.57 1.46
N GLU A 50 6.39 -32.22 2.45
CA GLU A 50 6.39 -32.84 3.78
C GLU A 50 5.33 -32.27 4.76
N TYR A 51 4.60 -31.23 4.35
CA TYR A 51 3.64 -30.54 5.20
C TYR A 51 2.20 -30.81 4.77
N TYR A 52 1.29 -30.89 5.72
CA TYR A 52 -0.15 -30.97 5.49
C TYR A 52 -0.79 -29.61 5.67
N ILE A 53 -1.54 -29.18 4.64
CA ILE A 53 -2.35 -27.96 4.72
C ILE A 53 -3.64 -28.27 5.47
N LYS A 54 -3.85 -27.61 6.59
CA LYS A 54 -4.99 -27.80 7.47
C LYS A 54 -6.19 -26.94 7.05
N LEU A 55 -7.39 -27.39 7.38
CA LEU A 55 -8.64 -26.70 7.01
C LEU A 55 -8.72 -25.30 7.64
N ASN A 56 -8.27 -25.13 8.88
CA ASN A 56 -8.26 -23.82 9.55
C ASN A 56 -7.43 -22.79 8.78
N PHE A 57 -6.31 -23.18 8.18
CA PHE A 57 -5.49 -22.28 7.36
C PHE A 57 -6.23 -21.83 6.09
N ILE A 58 -6.99 -22.74 5.46
CA ILE A 58 -7.80 -22.41 4.27
C ILE A 58 -8.93 -21.44 4.66
N ILE A 59 -9.60 -21.66 5.80
CA ILE A 59 -10.63 -20.74 6.31
C ILE A 59 -10.03 -19.36 6.60
N TYR A 60 -8.84 -19.31 7.21
CA TYR A 60 -8.13 -18.06 7.45
C TYR A 60 -7.83 -17.30 6.15
N LEU A 61 -7.30 -18.01 5.14
CA LEU A 61 -7.03 -17.40 3.83
C LEU A 61 -8.30 -16.90 3.14
N LEU A 62 -9.40 -17.62 3.27
CA LEU A 62 -10.70 -17.16 2.76
C LEU A 62 -11.15 -15.87 3.46
N GLY A 63 -11.00 -15.79 4.79
CA GLY A 63 -11.27 -14.56 5.54
C GLY A 63 -10.39 -13.40 5.11
N ALA A 64 -9.08 -13.63 4.90
CA ALA A 64 -8.15 -12.64 4.40
C ALA A 64 -8.52 -12.16 2.98
N PHE A 65 -8.95 -13.08 2.11
CA PHE A 65 -9.43 -12.74 0.77
C PHE A 65 -10.68 -11.84 0.80
N ILE A 66 -11.64 -12.15 1.69
CA ILE A 66 -12.84 -11.31 1.90
C ILE A 66 -12.44 -9.92 2.44
N CYS A 67 -11.51 -9.85 3.40
CA CYS A 67 -10.96 -8.58 3.88
C CYS A 67 -10.32 -7.78 2.76
N GLY A 68 -9.61 -8.44 1.84
CA GLY A 68 -9.03 -7.80 0.66
C GLY A 68 -10.08 -7.08 -0.21
N PHE A 69 -11.27 -7.65 -0.36
CA PHE A 69 -12.39 -6.97 -1.05
C PHE A 69 -12.83 -5.70 -0.32
N SER A 70 -12.96 -5.75 1.00
CA SER A 70 -13.28 -4.58 1.82
C SER A 70 -12.25 -3.46 1.62
N VAL A 71 -10.97 -3.77 1.77
CA VAL A 71 -9.88 -2.80 1.59
C VAL A 71 -9.89 -2.18 0.20
N CYS A 72 -10.11 -2.99 -0.84
CA CYS A 72 -10.22 -2.50 -2.21
C CYS A 72 -11.40 -1.53 -2.37
N MET A 73 -12.59 -1.88 -1.86
CA MET A 73 -13.78 -1.02 -1.91
C MET A 73 -13.56 0.29 -1.14
N LEU A 74 -12.99 0.24 0.06
CA LEU A 74 -12.72 1.43 0.88
C LEU A 74 -11.75 2.39 0.18
N ASN A 75 -10.66 1.89 -0.36
CA ASN A 75 -9.70 2.72 -1.12
C ASN A 75 -10.34 3.30 -2.39
N THR A 76 -11.23 2.55 -3.06
CA THR A 76 -11.99 3.04 -4.22
C THR A 76 -12.92 4.19 -3.85
N VAL A 77 -13.46 4.22 -2.63
CA VAL A 77 -14.31 5.30 -2.10
C VAL A 77 -13.46 6.48 -1.62
N VAL A 78 -12.47 6.23 -0.77
CA VAL A 78 -11.78 7.28 -0.01
C VAL A 78 -10.96 8.20 -0.91
N ASN A 79 -10.18 7.66 -1.84
CA ASN A 79 -9.29 8.47 -2.67
C ASN A 79 -10.04 9.49 -3.55
N PRO A 80 -11.04 9.12 -4.37
CA PRO A 80 -11.78 10.10 -5.16
C PRO A 80 -12.63 11.04 -4.30
N MET A 81 -13.13 10.57 -3.15
CA MET A 81 -13.87 11.41 -2.22
C MET A 81 -12.99 12.51 -1.63
N LEU A 82 -11.79 12.20 -1.17
CA LEU A 82 -10.83 13.18 -0.66
C LEU A 82 -10.40 14.16 -1.76
N ASN A 83 -10.16 13.66 -2.98
CA ASN A 83 -9.86 14.51 -4.12
C ASN A 83 -10.98 15.50 -4.41
N MET A 84 -12.23 15.02 -4.44
CA MET A 84 -13.42 15.82 -4.69
C MET A 84 -13.65 16.86 -3.59
N LEU A 85 -13.53 16.50 -2.32
CA LEU A 85 -13.68 17.41 -1.18
C LEU A 85 -12.63 18.51 -1.18
N GLY A 86 -11.42 18.23 -1.69
CA GLY A 86 -10.37 19.22 -1.91
C GLY A 86 -10.59 20.11 -3.14
N GLY A 87 -11.60 19.85 -3.96
CA GLY A 87 -11.85 20.55 -5.22
C GLY A 87 -10.89 20.14 -6.35
N GLY A 88 -10.24 18.99 -6.23
CA GLY A 88 -9.25 18.50 -7.20
C GLY A 88 -7.89 19.23 -7.13
N GLY A 89 -7.01 18.94 -8.08
CA GLY A 89 -5.71 19.61 -8.21
C GLY A 89 -4.85 19.53 -6.94
N ASN A 90 -4.17 20.60 -6.60
CA ASN A 90 -3.26 20.65 -5.46
C ASN A 90 -3.95 20.44 -4.10
N LYS A 91 -5.13 21.02 -3.90
CA LYS A 91 -5.89 20.84 -2.64
C LYS A 91 -6.46 19.42 -2.52
N GLY A 92 -6.90 18.83 -3.63
CA GLY A 92 -7.30 17.42 -3.67
C GLY A 92 -6.14 16.50 -3.27
N ASN A 93 -4.95 16.71 -3.84
CA ASN A 93 -3.75 15.99 -3.46
C ASN A 93 -3.39 16.19 -1.98
N GLN A 94 -3.53 17.41 -1.46
CA GLN A 94 -3.28 17.71 -0.04
C GLN A 94 -4.14 16.82 0.89
N LEU A 95 -5.44 16.69 0.60
CA LEU A 95 -6.34 15.83 1.39
C LEU A 95 -6.02 14.34 1.23
N ILE A 96 -5.65 13.89 0.02
CA ILE A 96 -5.21 12.50 -0.21
C ILE A 96 -3.96 12.20 0.62
N GLN A 97 -2.99 13.11 0.66
CA GLN A 97 -1.78 12.93 1.47
C GLN A 97 -2.07 12.90 2.98
N ALA A 98 -2.98 13.77 3.46
CA ALA A 98 -3.42 13.74 4.87
C ALA A 98 -4.10 12.41 5.22
N GLY A 99 -5.01 11.91 4.38
CA GLY A 99 -5.62 10.60 4.53
C GLY A 99 -4.61 9.46 4.47
N GLY A 100 -3.63 9.54 3.56
CA GLY A 100 -2.52 8.61 3.45
C GLY A 100 -1.61 8.60 4.69
N ALA A 101 -1.43 9.75 5.36
CA ALA A 101 -0.70 9.81 6.62
C ALA A 101 -1.39 9.02 7.74
N LEU A 102 -2.72 9.13 7.86
CA LEU A 102 -3.50 8.32 8.81
C LEU A 102 -3.38 6.81 8.50
N ASN A 103 -3.39 6.43 7.22
CA ASN A 103 -3.16 5.04 6.82
C ASN A 103 -1.76 4.55 7.23
N SER A 104 -0.71 5.36 7.03
CA SER A 104 0.66 5.02 7.45
C SER A 104 0.80 4.95 8.97
N LEU A 105 0.10 5.81 9.71
CA LEU A 105 0.05 5.74 11.18
C LEU A 105 -0.54 4.40 11.63
N SER A 106 -1.64 3.96 11.03
CA SER A 106 -2.23 2.64 11.31
C SER A 106 -1.24 1.51 11.00
N GLY A 107 -0.54 1.57 9.86
CA GLY A 107 0.49 0.61 9.49
C GLY A 107 1.67 0.56 10.45
N THR A 108 2.03 1.69 11.08
CA THR A 108 3.08 1.77 12.10
C THR A 108 2.59 1.22 13.45
N LEU A 109 1.35 1.53 13.85
CA LEU A 109 0.80 1.11 15.15
C LEU A 109 0.42 -0.38 15.17
N THR A 110 -0.01 -0.97 14.05
CA THR A 110 -0.46 -2.36 14.00
C THR A 110 0.60 -3.36 14.50
N PRO A 111 1.87 -3.32 14.07
CA PRO A 111 2.91 -4.21 14.61
C PRO A 111 3.15 -4.02 16.10
N LEU A 112 3.00 -2.80 16.63
CA LEU A 112 3.12 -2.53 18.05
C LEU A 112 1.98 -3.19 18.85
N PHE A 113 0.74 -3.10 18.35
CA PHE A 113 -0.39 -3.81 18.96
C PHE A 113 -0.23 -5.33 18.87
N VAL A 114 0.27 -5.86 17.75
CA VAL A 114 0.60 -7.29 17.64
C VAL A 114 1.62 -7.69 18.70
N GLY A 115 2.72 -6.94 18.83
CA GLY A 115 3.75 -7.21 19.84
C GLY A 115 3.23 -7.17 21.28
N VAL A 116 2.33 -6.23 21.60
CA VAL A 116 1.76 -6.11 22.96
C VAL A 116 0.72 -7.19 23.24
N LEU A 117 -0.12 -7.56 22.28
CA LEU A 117 -1.27 -8.45 22.47
C LEU A 117 -0.91 -9.93 22.26
N ILE A 118 0.02 -10.23 21.38
CA ILE A 118 0.38 -11.60 21.00
C ILE A 118 1.80 -11.95 21.49
N GLY A 119 2.65 -10.95 21.67
CA GLY A 119 4.07 -11.12 21.95
C GLY A 119 4.85 -11.50 20.70
N SER A 120 5.88 -12.35 20.85
CA SER A 120 6.65 -12.85 19.72
C SER A 120 5.86 -13.92 18.96
N VAL A 121 5.64 -13.71 17.66
CA VAL A 121 5.03 -14.72 16.78
C VAL A 121 6.06 -15.82 16.52
N THR A 122 5.75 -17.04 16.94
CA THR A 122 6.59 -18.21 16.79
C THR A 122 5.83 -19.31 16.02
N PRO A 123 6.49 -20.37 15.56
CA PRO A 123 5.80 -21.53 14.97
C PRO A 123 4.76 -22.18 15.89
N GLN A 124 4.83 -21.92 17.20
CA GLN A 124 3.89 -22.44 18.19
C GLN A 124 2.71 -21.48 18.45
N THR A 125 2.73 -20.26 17.91
CA THR A 125 1.63 -19.30 18.05
C THR A 125 0.36 -19.86 17.43
N ALA A 126 -0.65 -20.06 18.24
CA ALA A 126 -1.93 -20.59 17.78
C ALA A 126 -2.79 -19.51 17.14
N MET A 127 -3.73 -19.92 16.29
CA MET A 127 -4.71 -18.97 15.70
C MET A 127 -5.58 -18.31 16.76
N SER A 128 -5.83 -18.96 17.90
CA SER A 128 -6.53 -18.39 19.06
C SER A 128 -5.82 -17.21 19.72
N ASP A 129 -4.49 -17.16 19.66
CA ASP A 129 -3.69 -16.10 20.26
C ASP A 129 -3.88 -14.76 19.52
N VAL A 130 -4.31 -14.83 18.25
CA VAL A 130 -4.62 -13.66 17.42
C VAL A 130 -6.04 -13.12 17.67
N ALA A 131 -6.90 -13.87 18.37
CA ALA A 131 -8.31 -13.50 18.55
C ALA A 131 -8.52 -12.10 19.18
N PRO A 132 -7.77 -11.64 20.21
CA PRO A 132 -7.93 -10.30 20.76
C PRO A 132 -7.74 -9.19 19.73
N LEU A 133 -6.75 -9.35 18.83
CA LEU A 133 -6.49 -8.41 17.75
C LEU A 133 -7.64 -8.39 16.74
N LEU A 134 -8.18 -9.56 16.38
CA LEU A 134 -9.34 -9.66 15.48
C LEU A 134 -10.59 -9.00 16.09
N PHE A 135 -10.84 -9.15 17.40
CA PHE A 135 -11.95 -8.48 18.08
C PHE A 135 -11.82 -6.95 18.07
N ILE A 136 -10.61 -6.42 18.29
CA ILE A 136 -10.37 -4.98 18.19
C ILE A 136 -10.64 -4.50 16.78
N ALA A 137 -10.13 -5.21 15.75
CA ALA A 137 -10.36 -4.88 14.36
C ALA A 137 -11.85 -4.93 13.98
N MET A 138 -12.58 -5.97 14.38
CA MET A 138 -14.04 -6.07 14.18
C MET A 138 -14.77 -4.91 14.86
N GLY A 139 -14.37 -4.55 16.10
CA GLY A 139 -14.92 -3.40 16.81
C GLY A 139 -14.73 -2.08 16.05
N VAL A 140 -13.57 -1.86 15.45
CA VAL A 140 -13.30 -0.68 14.62
C VAL A 140 -14.20 -0.67 13.39
N PHE A 141 -14.40 -1.81 12.70
CA PHE A 141 -15.32 -1.89 11.55
C PHE A 141 -16.77 -1.57 11.94
N ILE A 142 -17.27 -2.11 13.06
CA ILE A 142 -18.64 -1.82 13.57
C ILE A 142 -18.76 -0.34 13.92
N LEU A 143 -17.80 0.21 14.69
CA LEU A 143 -17.82 1.60 15.09
C LEU A 143 -17.83 2.54 13.87
N THR A 144 -16.96 2.26 12.90
CA THR A 144 -16.88 3.07 11.69
C THR A 144 -18.15 2.94 10.85
N PHE A 145 -18.73 1.74 10.75
CA PHE A 145 -20.03 1.53 10.09
C PHE A 145 -21.12 2.40 10.72
N ILE A 146 -21.20 2.42 12.06
CA ILE A 146 -22.18 3.23 12.80
C ILE A 146 -21.95 4.71 12.51
N ILE A 147 -20.70 5.20 12.62
CA ILE A 147 -20.35 6.61 12.39
C ILE A 147 -20.76 7.01 10.96
N ILE A 148 -20.35 6.25 9.94
CA ILE A 148 -20.66 6.56 8.53
C ILE A 148 -22.18 6.53 8.27
N SER A 149 -22.94 5.69 8.98
CA SER A 149 -24.40 5.63 8.84
C SER A 149 -25.06 6.97 9.20
N PHE A 150 -24.53 7.70 10.18
CA PHE A 150 -25.05 9.00 10.61
C PHE A 150 -24.46 10.19 9.86
N VAL A 151 -23.27 10.06 9.26
CA VAL A 151 -22.62 11.14 8.50
C VAL A 151 -23.27 11.31 7.14
N SER A 152 -23.54 12.57 6.72
CA SER A 152 -23.95 12.89 5.36
C SER A 152 -22.71 13.04 4.48
N ILE A 153 -22.54 12.15 3.50
CA ILE A 153 -21.46 12.22 2.51
C ILE A 153 -22.01 12.89 1.24
N PRO A 154 -21.31 13.90 0.67
CA PRO A 154 -21.74 14.52 -0.57
C PRO A 154 -21.77 13.52 -1.74
N GLU A 155 -22.89 13.47 -2.46
CA GLU A 155 -23.13 12.56 -3.58
C GLU A 155 -23.52 13.38 -4.83
N PRO A 156 -22.60 14.15 -5.43
CA PRO A 156 -22.96 15.10 -6.49
C PRO A 156 -23.55 14.42 -7.72
N HIS A 157 -23.14 13.20 -8.04
CA HIS A 157 -23.64 12.42 -9.18
C HIS A 157 -25.02 11.78 -8.94
N LEU A 158 -25.48 11.66 -7.68
CA LEU A 158 -26.81 11.13 -7.34
C LEU A 158 -27.87 12.24 -7.14
N ARG A 159 -27.48 13.52 -7.08
CA ARG A 159 -28.39 14.64 -6.81
C ARG A 159 -29.38 14.96 -7.95
N LYS A 160 -29.13 14.51 -9.17
CA LYS A 160 -30.11 14.60 -10.26
C LYS A 160 -31.06 13.41 -10.12
N GLY A 161 -32.25 13.65 -9.63
CA GLY A 161 -33.31 12.69 -9.27
C GLY A 161 -33.89 11.79 -10.38
N LYS A 162 -33.09 11.43 -11.33
CA LYS A 162 -33.19 10.29 -12.22
C LYS A 162 -31.80 9.69 -12.28
N VAL A 163 -31.72 8.41 -11.95
CA VAL A 163 -30.64 7.57 -12.47
C VAL A 163 -30.90 7.50 -13.99
N GLU A 164 -30.62 8.60 -14.68
CA GLU A 164 -30.34 8.50 -16.10
C GLU A 164 -29.17 7.54 -16.16
N LYS A 165 -29.36 6.43 -16.85
CA LYS A 165 -28.25 5.59 -17.31
C LYS A 165 -27.40 6.53 -18.18
N GLU A 166 -26.52 7.32 -17.53
CA GLU A 166 -25.51 8.08 -18.26
C GLU A 166 -24.80 7.03 -19.10
N LYS A 167 -25.10 7.02 -20.39
CA LYS A 167 -24.35 6.22 -21.35
C LYS A 167 -22.98 6.85 -21.40
N PHE A 168 -22.06 6.26 -20.67
CA PHE A 168 -20.65 6.60 -20.80
C PHE A 168 -20.25 6.29 -22.24
N SER A 169 -20.12 7.32 -23.06
CA SER A 169 -19.68 7.19 -24.46
C SER A 169 -18.23 6.73 -24.56
N HIS A 170 -17.46 6.98 -23.51
CA HIS A 170 -16.06 6.60 -23.37
C HIS A 170 -15.83 5.88 -22.03
N SER A 171 -14.60 5.41 -21.81
CA SER A 171 -14.16 4.79 -20.57
C SER A 171 -12.87 5.46 -20.07
N PRO A 172 -12.45 5.26 -18.81
CA PRO A 172 -11.16 5.76 -18.31
C PRO A 172 -9.96 5.33 -19.17
N TRP A 173 -10.07 4.20 -19.87
CA TRP A 173 -9.04 3.70 -20.80
C TRP A 173 -8.85 4.57 -22.05
N SER A 174 -9.81 5.44 -22.36
CA SER A 174 -9.71 6.38 -23.47
C SER A 174 -8.76 7.55 -23.17
N PHE A 175 -8.39 7.75 -21.92
CA PHE A 175 -7.51 8.84 -21.50
C PHE A 175 -6.07 8.32 -21.31
N ARG A 176 -5.16 8.77 -22.18
CA ARG A 176 -3.75 8.33 -22.17
C ARG A 176 -3.08 8.52 -20.81
N HIS A 177 -3.23 9.70 -20.18
CA HIS A 177 -2.60 9.99 -18.89
C HIS A 177 -3.14 9.09 -17.77
N THR A 178 -4.40 8.69 -17.83
CA THR A 178 -5.01 7.74 -16.92
C THR A 178 -4.42 6.34 -17.10
N VAL A 179 -4.32 5.86 -18.34
CA VAL A 179 -3.72 4.54 -18.63
C VAL A 179 -2.28 4.46 -18.15
N LEU A 180 -1.48 5.47 -18.43
CA LEU A 180 -0.10 5.55 -17.93
C LEU A 180 -0.04 5.67 -16.41
N GLY A 181 -0.99 6.36 -15.78
CA GLY A 181 -1.12 6.45 -14.32
C GLY A 181 -1.53 5.11 -13.68
N VAL A 182 -2.39 4.34 -14.33
CA VAL A 182 -2.76 2.96 -13.92
C VAL A 182 -1.53 2.06 -13.87
N ILE A 183 -0.69 2.10 -14.91
CA ILE A 183 0.61 1.40 -14.91
C ILE A 183 1.52 1.99 -13.82
N GLY A 184 1.50 3.31 -13.63
CA GLY A 184 2.26 3.99 -12.58
C GLY A 184 1.92 3.51 -11.18
N ILE A 185 0.64 3.28 -10.87
CA ILE A 185 0.22 2.73 -9.57
C ILE A 185 0.70 1.28 -9.39
N PHE A 186 0.58 0.44 -10.41
CA PHE A 186 1.11 -0.93 -10.38
C PHE A 186 2.60 -0.95 -10.03
N ILE A 187 3.37 -0.11 -10.70
CA ILE A 187 4.81 0.05 -10.49
C ILE A 187 5.10 0.63 -9.10
N TYR A 188 4.39 1.68 -8.72
CA TYR A 188 4.59 2.34 -7.43
C TYR A 188 4.40 1.39 -6.23
N VAL A 189 3.32 0.60 -6.22
CA VAL A 189 3.06 -0.32 -5.10
C VAL A 189 4.14 -1.41 -5.05
N GLY A 190 4.67 -1.82 -6.21
CA GLY A 190 5.84 -2.69 -6.29
C GLY A 190 7.09 -2.08 -5.65
N ILE A 191 7.35 -0.79 -5.88
CA ILE A 191 8.47 -0.05 -5.25
C ILE A 191 8.24 0.07 -3.74
N GLU A 192 7.04 0.47 -3.33
CA GLU A 192 6.66 0.71 -1.92
C GLU A 192 6.89 -0.53 -1.05
N VAL A 193 6.54 -1.70 -1.55
CA VAL A 193 6.69 -2.98 -0.84
C VAL A 193 8.08 -3.60 -1.08
N GLY A 194 8.60 -3.48 -2.29
CA GLY A 194 9.85 -4.12 -2.71
C GLY A 194 11.08 -3.58 -1.97
N ILE A 195 11.18 -2.26 -1.78
CA ILE A 195 12.34 -1.66 -1.11
C ILE A 195 12.50 -2.19 0.33
N PRO A 196 11.51 -2.01 1.24
CA PRO A 196 11.66 -2.45 2.63
C PRO A 196 11.65 -3.99 2.75
N GLY A 197 10.91 -4.70 1.89
CA GLY A 197 10.87 -6.15 1.91
C GLY A 197 12.23 -6.78 1.58
N THR A 198 12.85 -6.36 0.48
CA THR A 198 14.18 -6.86 0.09
C THR A 198 15.26 -6.40 1.07
N LEU A 199 15.16 -5.18 1.62
CA LEU A 199 16.07 -4.70 2.66
C LEU A 199 15.98 -5.57 3.93
N ASN A 200 14.77 -5.95 4.35
CA ASN A 200 14.58 -6.84 5.50
C ASN A 200 15.25 -8.20 5.27
N PHE A 201 15.06 -8.81 4.10
CA PHE A 201 15.71 -10.08 3.77
C PHE A 201 17.24 -9.95 3.69
N TYR A 202 17.75 -8.86 3.10
CA TYR A 202 19.17 -8.57 3.04
C TYR A 202 19.83 -8.49 4.43
N LEU A 203 19.17 -7.81 5.38
CA LEU A 203 19.67 -7.67 6.75
C LEU A 203 19.50 -8.96 7.56
N ALA A 204 18.45 -9.73 7.30
CA ALA A 204 18.19 -10.99 7.99
C ALA A 204 19.09 -12.15 7.51
N ASP A 205 19.61 -12.08 6.28
CA ASP A 205 20.43 -13.13 5.70
C ASP A 205 21.84 -13.14 6.31
N SER A 206 22.16 -14.20 7.05
CA SER A 206 23.47 -14.42 7.66
C SER A 206 24.55 -14.96 6.71
N SER A 207 24.18 -15.28 5.45
CA SER A 207 25.10 -15.77 4.44
C SER A 207 25.98 -14.64 3.89
N GLU A 208 26.99 -15.00 3.09
CA GLU A 208 27.85 -14.03 2.41
C GLU A 208 27.08 -13.09 1.44
N LYS A 209 25.89 -13.51 0.99
CA LYS A 209 25.01 -12.69 0.15
C LYS A 209 24.31 -11.58 0.94
N GLY A 210 24.08 -11.79 2.23
CA GLY A 210 23.44 -10.84 3.12
C GLY A 210 24.34 -9.73 3.62
N ALA A 211 23.82 -8.97 4.58
CA ALA A 211 24.50 -7.83 5.21
C ALA A 211 25.67 -8.20 6.13
N GLY A 212 25.85 -9.48 6.41
CA GLY A 212 26.90 -9.97 7.32
C GLY A 212 26.57 -9.81 8.80
N LEU A 213 25.30 -9.64 9.17
CA LEU A 213 24.87 -9.60 10.57
C LEU A 213 24.83 -11.03 11.13
N LEU A 214 25.72 -11.32 12.08
CA LEU A 214 25.87 -12.66 12.66
C LEU A 214 24.85 -12.96 13.74
N THR A 215 24.29 -11.94 14.38
CA THR A 215 23.29 -12.06 15.47
C THR A 215 22.12 -11.13 15.24
N ASP A 216 20.92 -11.57 15.60
CA ASP A 216 19.68 -10.77 15.55
C ASP A 216 19.31 -10.16 14.18
N GLY A 217 19.90 -10.62 13.08
CA GLY A 217 19.72 -10.03 11.74
C GLY A 217 18.26 -9.87 11.34
N ALA A 218 17.41 -10.83 11.64
CA ALA A 218 15.97 -10.78 11.35
C ALA A 218 15.24 -9.70 12.18
N ALA A 219 15.58 -9.57 13.48
CA ALA A 219 14.99 -8.57 14.36
C ALA A 219 15.45 -7.15 13.98
N ILE A 220 16.74 -7.00 13.69
CA ILE A 220 17.34 -5.74 13.22
C ILE A 220 16.75 -5.35 11.86
N GLY A 221 16.64 -6.29 10.92
CA GLY A 221 16.07 -6.08 9.61
C GLY A 221 14.61 -5.62 9.68
N GLY A 222 13.80 -6.26 10.51
CA GLY A 222 12.42 -5.87 10.77
C GLY A 222 12.29 -4.46 11.35
N ALA A 223 13.13 -4.12 12.34
CA ALA A 223 13.13 -2.79 12.95
C ALA A 223 13.54 -1.69 11.95
N ILE A 224 14.55 -1.95 11.13
CA ILE A 224 15.01 -1.00 10.11
C ILE A 224 13.99 -0.84 8.99
N ALA A 225 13.34 -1.93 8.56
CA ALA A 225 12.22 -1.85 7.62
C ALA A 225 11.04 -1.04 8.20
N ALA A 226 10.79 -1.13 9.52
CA ALA A 226 9.78 -0.30 10.18
C ALA A 226 10.11 1.20 10.11
N ILE A 227 11.40 1.59 10.15
CA ILE A 227 11.81 2.99 9.99
C ILE A 227 11.44 3.52 8.59
N TYR A 228 11.51 2.70 7.53
CA TYR A 228 11.04 3.08 6.21
C TYR A 228 9.57 3.52 6.24
N TRP A 229 8.70 2.75 6.90
CA TRP A 229 7.28 3.09 7.05
C TRP A 229 7.04 4.32 7.92
N LEU A 230 7.86 4.50 8.96
CA LEU A 230 7.83 5.72 9.78
C LEU A 230 8.22 6.96 8.95
N LEU A 231 9.28 6.87 8.15
CA LEU A 231 9.67 7.94 7.24
C LEU A 231 8.61 8.21 6.17
N MET A 232 7.89 7.18 5.73
CA MET A 232 6.76 7.34 4.85
C MET A 232 5.61 8.12 5.53
N LEU A 233 5.31 7.85 6.80
CA LEU A 233 4.36 8.65 7.58
C LEU A 233 4.80 10.13 7.65
N VAL A 234 6.05 10.38 8.02
CA VAL A 234 6.62 11.75 8.11
C VAL A 234 6.54 12.44 6.76
N GLY A 235 6.92 11.76 5.68
CA GLY A 235 6.86 12.29 4.33
C GLY A 235 5.44 12.64 3.88
N ARG A 236 4.43 11.80 4.19
CA ARG A 236 3.02 12.09 3.91
C ARG A 236 2.50 13.30 4.67
N LEU A 237 2.85 13.43 5.96
CA LEU A 237 2.51 14.60 6.76
C LEU A 237 3.15 15.88 6.19
N ALA A 238 4.44 15.85 5.87
CA ALA A 238 5.13 16.97 5.24
C ALA A 238 4.50 17.31 3.88
N SER A 239 4.21 16.31 3.06
CA SER A 239 3.58 16.48 1.76
C SER A 239 2.16 17.06 1.88
N SER A 240 1.40 16.69 2.90
CA SER A 240 0.06 17.26 3.11
C SER A 240 0.09 18.79 3.28
N VAL A 241 1.16 19.32 3.86
CA VAL A 241 1.36 20.77 3.99
C VAL A 241 1.86 21.40 2.68
N ILE A 242 2.79 20.72 2.00
CA ILE A 242 3.47 21.24 0.80
C ILE A 242 2.57 21.14 -0.44
N SER A 243 1.75 20.08 -0.54
CA SER A 243 0.95 19.78 -1.75
C SER A 243 -0.09 20.86 -2.08
N GLY A 244 -0.47 21.69 -1.12
CA GLY A 244 -1.32 22.86 -1.39
C GLY A 244 -0.65 23.94 -2.24
N LYS A 245 0.69 23.98 -2.26
CA LYS A 245 1.50 25.00 -2.94
C LYS A 245 2.29 24.47 -4.13
N VAL A 246 2.71 23.19 -4.05
CA VAL A 246 3.55 22.54 -5.07
C VAL A 246 2.72 21.49 -5.81
N SER A 247 2.72 21.54 -7.15
CA SER A 247 1.95 20.60 -7.96
C SER A 247 2.42 19.15 -7.77
N SER A 248 1.48 18.22 -7.85
CA SER A 248 1.75 16.77 -7.78
C SER A 248 2.80 16.33 -8.81
N ARG A 249 2.81 16.96 -9.98
CA ARG A 249 3.78 16.70 -11.04
C ARG A 249 5.21 17.01 -10.61
N VAL A 250 5.45 18.21 -10.04
CA VAL A 250 6.78 18.62 -9.57
C VAL A 250 7.22 17.73 -8.42
N GLN A 251 6.34 17.45 -7.47
CA GLN A 251 6.65 16.54 -6.36
C GLN A 251 7.09 15.16 -6.88
N LEU A 252 6.31 14.55 -7.80
CA LEU A 252 6.64 13.23 -8.36
C LEU A 252 7.99 13.20 -9.07
N ILE A 253 8.31 14.24 -9.86
CA ILE A 253 9.61 14.35 -10.55
C ILE A 253 10.76 14.42 -9.53
N VAL A 254 10.65 15.28 -8.52
CA VAL A 254 11.70 15.48 -7.52
C VAL A 254 11.92 14.19 -6.71
N VAL A 255 10.85 13.61 -6.16
CA VAL A 255 11.00 12.42 -5.31
C VAL A 255 11.48 11.19 -6.09
N SER A 256 11.06 11.03 -7.37
CA SER A 256 11.56 9.94 -8.21
C SER A 256 13.06 10.10 -8.50
N THR A 257 13.50 11.31 -8.79
CA THR A 257 14.93 11.60 -9.03
C THR A 257 15.77 11.36 -7.78
N VAL A 258 15.33 11.87 -6.61
CA VAL A 258 16.03 11.67 -5.34
C VAL A 258 16.09 10.19 -4.96
N ALA A 259 14.98 9.45 -5.14
CA ALA A 259 14.95 8.01 -4.86
C ALA A 259 15.93 7.23 -5.74
N ILE A 260 16.02 7.57 -7.05
CA ILE A 260 17.01 6.97 -7.95
C ILE A 260 18.43 7.22 -7.42
N CYS A 261 18.74 8.46 -7.01
CA CYS A 261 20.06 8.79 -6.45
C CYS A 261 20.35 7.98 -5.18
N PHE A 262 19.40 7.87 -4.25
CA PHE A 262 19.58 7.08 -3.03
C PHE A 262 19.84 5.61 -3.32
N ILE A 263 19.09 5.01 -4.26
CA ILE A 263 19.26 3.60 -4.62
C ILE A 263 20.60 3.39 -5.34
N LEU A 264 21.03 4.30 -6.22
CA LEU A 264 22.35 4.23 -6.85
C LEU A 264 23.45 4.27 -5.79
N ILE A 265 23.37 5.18 -4.81
CA ILE A 265 24.32 5.22 -3.71
C ILE A 265 24.31 3.89 -2.95
N ALA A 266 23.12 3.34 -2.65
CA ALA A 266 23.02 2.08 -1.94
C ALA A 266 23.64 0.90 -2.71
N ILE A 267 23.44 0.82 -4.03
CA ILE A 267 24.01 -0.24 -4.88
C ILE A 267 25.54 -0.17 -4.93
N PHE A 268 26.10 1.04 -5.04
CA PHE A 268 27.54 1.23 -5.19
C PHE A 268 28.31 1.34 -3.85
N THR A 269 27.60 1.40 -2.72
CA THR A 269 28.25 1.44 -1.40
C THR A 269 28.69 0.04 -0.98
N PRO A 270 29.99 -0.18 -0.69
CA PRO A 270 30.46 -1.45 -0.17
C PRO A 270 29.81 -1.81 1.16
N LYS A 271 29.54 -3.10 1.40
CA LYS A 271 28.88 -3.58 2.62
C LYS A 271 29.66 -3.36 3.91
N GLU A 272 30.99 -3.18 3.78
CA GLU A 272 31.92 -2.92 4.87
C GLU A 272 31.78 -1.49 5.43
N VAL A 273 31.22 -0.56 4.64
CA VAL A 273 30.90 0.80 5.11
C VAL A 273 29.63 0.74 5.91
N THR A 274 29.73 0.89 7.22
CA THR A 274 28.61 0.74 8.16
C THR A 274 28.19 2.06 8.79
N VAL A 275 26.94 2.08 9.26
CA VAL A 275 26.33 3.18 10.01
C VAL A 275 25.54 2.61 11.18
N SER A 276 25.51 3.34 12.31
CA SER A 276 24.65 2.98 13.43
C SER A 276 23.21 3.43 13.20
N MET A 277 22.27 2.49 13.21
CA MET A 277 20.83 2.76 13.06
C MET A 277 20.06 2.16 14.24
N PRO A 278 18.90 2.74 14.62
CA PRO A 278 18.02 2.14 15.60
C PRO A 278 17.57 0.74 15.11
N GLY A 279 17.84 -0.26 15.90
CA GLY A 279 17.48 -1.65 15.65
C GLY A 279 16.80 -2.25 16.87
N TYR A 280 16.39 -3.50 16.78
CA TYR A 280 15.82 -4.26 17.87
C TYR A 280 16.55 -5.58 18.01
N SER A 281 16.90 -5.93 19.26
CA SER A 281 17.45 -7.23 19.63
C SER A 281 16.47 -7.93 20.59
N ALA A 282 16.33 -9.24 20.42
CA ALA A 282 15.44 -10.02 21.29
C ALA A 282 15.87 -9.97 22.77
N ASP A 283 17.18 -9.91 23.03
CA ASP A 283 17.74 -9.94 24.39
C ASP A 283 17.80 -8.54 25.05
N ASN A 284 18.12 -7.49 24.25
CA ASN A 284 18.42 -6.15 24.77
C ASN A 284 17.37 -5.10 24.41
N GLY A 285 16.32 -5.46 23.66
CA GLY A 285 15.30 -4.51 23.20
C GLY A 285 15.82 -3.54 22.14
N PHE A 286 15.37 -2.28 22.18
CA PHE A 286 15.83 -1.25 21.26
C PHE A 286 17.27 -0.85 21.54
N GLN A 287 18.13 -0.96 20.53
CA GLN A 287 19.53 -0.60 20.60
C GLN A 287 20.01 -0.05 19.25
N MET A 288 21.20 0.58 19.26
CA MET A 288 21.86 0.97 18.00
C MET A 288 22.57 -0.24 17.40
N ALA A 289 22.19 -0.59 16.18
CA ALA A 289 22.81 -1.67 15.41
C ALA A 289 23.71 -1.09 14.32
N SER A 290 24.90 -1.67 14.16
CA SER A 290 25.80 -1.34 13.04
C SER A 290 25.35 -2.12 11.80
N VAL A 291 24.91 -1.41 10.78
CA VAL A 291 24.40 -1.98 9.52
C VAL A 291 25.08 -1.33 8.32
N PRO A 292 25.11 -1.99 7.15
CA PRO A 292 25.66 -1.36 5.95
C PRO A 292 25.02 0.00 5.65
N LEU A 293 25.82 0.96 5.23
CA LEU A 293 25.35 2.32 4.90
C LEU A 293 24.28 2.31 3.80
N SER A 294 24.29 1.30 2.92
CA SER A 294 23.25 1.08 1.92
C SER A 294 21.85 1.02 2.55
N ALA A 295 21.71 0.42 3.75
CA ALA A 295 20.43 0.32 4.45
C ALA A 295 19.86 1.71 4.78
N LEU A 296 20.69 2.67 5.17
CA LEU A 296 20.25 4.05 5.45
C LEU A 296 19.63 4.70 4.19
N PHE A 297 20.30 4.60 3.04
CA PHE A 297 19.78 5.19 1.80
C PHE A 297 18.50 4.51 1.32
N LEU A 298 18.38 3.19 1.48
CA LEU A 298 17.15 2.46 1.16
C LEU A 298 16.00 2.87 2.08
N VAL A 299 16.25 3.06 3.38
CA VAL A 299 15.24 3.53 4.33
C VAL A 299 14.81 4.97 4.03
N LEU A 300 15.74 5.85 3.63
CA LEU A 300 15.43 7.23 3.22
C LEU A 300 14.51 7.29 1.98
N CYS A 301 14.48 6.26 1.14
CA CYS A 301 13.51 6.15 0.05
C CYS A 301 12.06 6.18 0.56
N GLY A 302 11.79 5.85 1.83
CA GLY A 302 10.48 5.97 2.44
C GLY A 302 9.92 7.39 2.40
N LEU A 303 10.77 8.42 2.54
CA LEU A 303 10.37 9.82 2.35
C LEU A 303 9.94 10.10 0.90
N CYS A 304 10.65 9.52 -0.07
CA CYS A 304 10.37 9.72 -1.49
C CYS A 304 9.07 9.00 -1.90
N THR A 305 8.91 7.73 -1.52
CA THR A 305 7.74 6.93 -1.87
C THR A 305 6.46 7.44 -1.21
N SER A 306 6.56 8.13 -0.08
CA SER A 306 5.44 8.68 0.68
C SER A 306 4.50 9.56 -0.16
N VAL A 307 5.04 10.31 -1.11
CA VAL A 307 4.32 11.32 -1.91
C VAL A 307 3.73 10.73 -3.19
N MET A 308 4.27 9.59 -3.66
CA MET A 308 4.03 9.09 -5.01
C MET A 308 2.59 8.63 -5.21
N TRP A 309 1.99 7.91 -4.25
CA TRP A 309 0.61 7.43 -4.37
C TRP A 309 -0.38 8.55 -4.69
N GLY A 310 -0.46 9.55 -3.81
CA GLY A 310 -1.38 10.68 -3.99
C GLY A 310 -1.05 11.49 -5.23
N GLY A 311 0.24 11.68 -5.53
CA GLY A 311 0.70 12.37 -6.71
C GLY A 311 0.27 11.69 -8.01
N ILE A 312 0.51 10.38 -8.14
CA ILE A 312 0.13 9.61 -9.34
C ILE A 312 -1.39 9.58 -9.48
N PHE A 313 -2.12 9.28 -8.39
CA PHE A 313 -3.58 9.22 -8.40
C PHE A 313 -4.17 10.57 -8.85
N ASN A 314 -3.74 11.68 -8.22
CA ASN A 314 -4.25 13.01 -8.54
C ASN A 314 -4.01 13.40 -10.01
N LEU A 315 -2.80 13.13 -10.53
CA LEU A 315 -2.46 13.40 -11.94
C LEU A 315 -3.26 12.52 -12.91
N ALA A 316 -3.52 11.29 -12.53
CA ALA A 316 -4.20 10.32 -13.39
C ALA A 316 -5.71 10.54 -13.47
N VAL A 317 -6.32 11.15 -12.45
CA VAL A 317 -7.75 11.48 -12.45
C VAL A 317 -8.03 12.92 -12.88
N GLU A 318 -7.01 13.72 -13.15
CA GLU A 318 -7.14 15.11 -13.56
C GLU A 318 -7.94 15.23 -14.88
N GLY A 319 -9.04 15.98 -14.84
CA GLY A 319 -9.89 16.22 -16.02
C GLY A 319 -10.73 15.01 -16.47
N LEU A 320 -10.95 13.99 -15.60
CA LEU A 320 -11.81 12.86 -15.93
C LEU A 320 -13.30 13.09 -15.66
N GLY A 321 -13.66 14.08 -14.83
CA GLY A 321 -15.03 14.36 -14.48
C GLY A 321 -15.81 13.12 -14.03
N LYS A 322 -16.88 12.76 -14.70
CA LYS A 322 -17.73 11.60 -14.42
C LYS A 322 -17.03 10.24 -14.47
N TYR A 323 -15.90 10.12 -15.16
CA TYR A 323 -15.14 8.86 -15.26
C TYR A 323 -14.24 8.59 -14.05
N THR A 324 -14.07 9.55 -13.13
CA THR A 324 -13.16 9.44 -11.98
C THR A 324 -13.48 8.24 -11.08
N ALA A 325 -14.75 7.93 -10.83
CA ALA A 325 -15.16 6.81 -10.00
C ALA A 325 -14.78 5.46 -10.60
N GLN A 326 -14.94 5.29 -11.92
CA GLN A 326 -14.54 4.08 -12.63
C GLN A 326 -13.00 3.96 -12.66
N ALA A 327 -12.30 5.07 -12.91
CA ALA A 327 -10.82 5.11 -12.88
C ALA A 327 -10.29 4.67 -11.52
N SER A 328 -10.89 5.14 -10.41
CA SER A 328 -10.49 4.73 -9.06
C SER A 328 -10.56 3.22 -8.85
N GLY A 329 -11.60 2.56 -9.36
CA GLY A 329 -11.69 1.09 -9.32
C GLY A 329 -10.57 0.40 -10.08
N ILE A 330 -10.19 0.93 -11.26
CA ILE A 330 -9.08 0.41 -12.06
C ILE A 330 -7.74 0.60 -11.32
N PHE A 331 -7.52 1.75 -10.68
CA PHE A 331 -6.33 1.99 -9.85
C PHE A 331 -6.22 0.98 -8.71
N MET A 332 -7.34 0.69 -8.02
CA MET A 332 -7.33 -0.29 -6.93
C MET A 332 -7.04 -1.72 -7.42
N MET A 333 -7.41 -2.07 -8.63
CA MET A 333 -7.03 -3.35 -9.23
C MET A 333 -5.50 -3.45 -9.41
N MET A 334 -4.84 -2.33 -9.73
CA MET A 334 -3.38 -2.29 -9.98
C MET A 334 -2.53 -2.36 -8.70
N VAL A 335 -3.13 -2.28 -7.52
CA VAL A 335 -2.42 -2.54 -6.23
C VAL A 335 -1.80 -3.95 -6.19
N VAL A 336 -2.27 -4.87 -7.03
CA VAL A 336 -1.66 -6.20 -7.23
C VAL A 336 -0.16 -6.13 -7.61
N GLY A 337 0.32 -5.00 -8.10
CA GLY A 337 1.75 -4.74 -8.33
C GLY A 337 2.61 -4.98 -7.09
N GLY A 338 2.07 -4.70 -5.88
CA GLY A 338 2.74 -4.98 -4.61
C GLY A 338 2.88 -6.47 -4.26
N GLY A 339 2.15 -7.34 -4.94
CA GLY A 339 2.34 -8.80 -4.83
C GLY A 339 3.25 -9.37 -5.93
N ILE A 340 3.17 -8.82 -7.14
CA ILE A 340 3.89 -9.38 -8.31
C ILE A 340 5.33 -8.87 -8.39
N LEU A 341 5.54 -7.56 -8.30
CA LEU A 341 6.85 -6.95 -8.51
C LEU A 341 7.88 -7.30 -7.42
N PRO A 342 7.52 -7.36 -6.12
CA PRO A 342 8.45 -7.84 -5.10
C PRO A 342 8.85 -9.31 -5.27
N LEU A 343 7.96 -10.18 -5.77
CA LEU A 343 8.32 -11.55 -6.14
C LEU A 343 9.36 -11.58 -7.26
N LEU A 344 9.18 -10.74 -8.29
CA LEU A 344 10.17 -10.61 -9.36
C LEU A 344 11.50 -10.06 -8.82
N GLN A 345 11.45 -9.07 -7.91
CA GLN A 345 12.65 -8.53 -7.27
C GLN A 345 13.37 -9.60 -6.45
N GLN A 346 12.62 -10.42 -5.71
CA GLN A 346 13.19 -11.51 -4.91
C GLN A 346 13.83 -12.58 -5.80
N PHE A 347 13.19 -12.95 -6.92
CA PHE A 347 13.78 -13.87 -7.88
C PHE A 347 15.13 -13.37 -8.45
N ILE A 348 15.22 -12.05 -8.74
CA ILE A 348 16.48 -11.42 -9.15
C ILE A 348 17.50 -11.44 -7.99
N SER A 349 17.05 -11.19 -6.76
CA SER A 349 17.88 -11.23 -5.56
C SER A 349 18.51 -12.59 -5.35
N ASP A 350 17.75 -13.67 -5.51
CA ASP A 350 18.23 -15.04 -5.36
C ASP A 350 19.29 -15.41 -6.42
N SER A 351 19.13 -14.90 -7.64
CA SER A 351 20.02 -15.22 -8.77
C SER A 351 21.23 -14.30 -8.86
N ALA A 352 21.07 -12.99 -8.63
CA ALA A 352 22.09 -11.97 -8.86
C ALA A 352 22.55 -11.23 -7.58
N GLY A 353 21.93 -11.48 -6.44
CA GLY A 353 22.18 -10.84 -5.15
C GLY A 353 21.26 -9.64 -4.86
N TYR A 354 21.12 -9.34 -3.55
CA TYR A 354 20.17 -8.35 -3.05
C TYR A 354 20.38 -6.95 -3.66
N MET A 355 21.59 -6.42 -3.65
CA MET A 355 21.86 -5.08 -4.17
C MET A 355 21.61 -4.98 -5.69
N ASN A 356 21.91 -6.03 -6.44
CA ASN A 356 21.64 -6.06 -7.88
C ASN A 356 20.13 -6.09 -8.20
N SER A 357 19.29 -6.63 -7.32
CA SER A 357 17.84 -6.60 -7.52
C SER A 357 17.26 -5.18 -7.53
N TYR A 358 17.92 -4.22 -6.91
CA TYR A 358 17.49 -2.81 -6.89
C TYR A 358 17.60 -2.10 -8.25
N TRP A 359 18.30 -2.68 -9.24
CA TRP A 359 18.22 -2.17 -10.63
C TRP A 359 16.79 -2.26 -11.19
N LEU A 360 16.01 -3.27 -10.78
CA LEU A 360 14.58 -3.33 -11.11
C LEU A 360 13.85 -2.10 -10.55
N ILE A 361 14.12 -1.74 -9.29
CA ILE A 361 13.51 -0.55 -8.65
C ILE A 361 13.91 0.74 -9.40
N ILE A 362 15.16 0.86 -9.84
CA ILE A 362 15.60 2.02 -10.65
C ILE A 362 14.83 2.09 -11.96
N ALA A 363 14.63 0.97 -12.66
CA ALA A 363 13.85 0.93 -13.90
C ALA A 363 12.39 1.35 -13.65
N MET A 364 11.80 0.91 -12.53
CA MET A 364 10.46 1.28 -12.11
C MET A 364 10.36 2.78 -11.74
N LEU A 365 11.33 3.33 -11.03
CA LEU A 365 11.39 4.77 -10.72
C LEU A 365 11.61 5.63 -11.97
N ALA A 366 12.41 5.15 -12.93
CA ALA A 366 12.57 5.81 -14.22
C ALA A 366 11.24 5.92 -14.99
N TYR A 367 10.38 4.88 -14.91
CA TYR A 367 9.02 4.97 -15.44
C TYR A 367 8.19 6.05 -14.73
N LEU A 368 8.24 6.13 -13.40
CA LEU A 368 7.51 7.15 -12.64
C LEU A 368 8.01 8.57 -12.97
N LEU A 369 9.33 8.71 -13.16
CA LEU A 369 9.93 9.97 -13.63
C LEU A 369 9.43 10.34 -15.04
N PHE A 370 9.41 9.39 -15.97
CA PHE A 370 8.81 9.57 -17.29
C PHE A 370 7.34 9.98 -17.19
N TYR A 371 6.56 9.31 -16.32
CA TYR A 371 5.16 9.67 -16.08
C TYR A 371 5.02 11.11 -15.60
N GLY A 372 5.80 11.54 -14.62
CA GLY A 372 5.81 12.93 -14.12
C GLY A 372 6.22 13.96 -15.17
N LEU A 373 7.20 13.63 -16.03
CA LEU A 373 7.71 14.55 -17.04
C LEU A 373 6.75 14.71 -18.24
N ILE A 374 6.22 13.61 -18.75
CA ILE A 374 5.52 13.56 -20.05
C ILE A 374 4.17 12.86 -19.93
N GLY A 375 4.12 11.70 -19.24
CA GLY A 375 2.98 10.78 -19.26
C GLY A 375 1.71 11.33 -18.62
N CYS A 376 1.83 12.19 -17.62
CA CYS A 376 0.71 12.73 -16.86
C CYS A 376 -0.09 13.83 -17.60
N LYS A 377 0.37 14.28 -18.77
CA LYS A 377 -0.32 15.33 -19.53
C LYS A 377 -1.61 14.79 -20.15
N ASN A 378 -2.74 15.44 -19.85
CA ASN A 378 -4.00 15.13 -20.52
C ASN A 378 -3.97 15.67 -21.96
N VAL A 379 -3.92 14.75 -22.91
CA VAL A 379 -3.94 15.03 -24.37
C VAL A 379 -5.31 14.77 -24.99
N ASN A 380 -6.24 14.17 -24.26
CA ASN A 380 -7.57 13.76 -24.74
C ASN A 380 -8.64 14.76 -24.28
N LYS A 381 -8.45 16.04 -24.60
CA LYS A 381 -9.34 17.14 -24.18
C LYS A 381 -10.68 17.16 -24.93
N ASP A 382 -10.76 16.43 -26.03
CA ASP A 382 -11.96 16.38 -26.89
C ASP A 382 -13.03 15.43 -26.35
N ILE A 383 -12.73 14.65 -25.30
CA ILE A 383 -13.67 13.73 -24.69
C ILE A 383 -14.55 14.51 -23.67
N PRO A 384 -15.89 14.50 -23.82
CA PRO A 384 -16.79 15.17 -22.89
C PRO A 384 -16.77 14.49 -21.51
N VAL A 385 -16.52 15.26 -20.47
CA VAL A 385 -16.35 14.79 -19.09
C VAL A 385 -17.45 15.29 -18.13
N ASP A 386 -18.35 16.14 -18.64
CA ASP A 386 -19.51 16.70 -17.91
C ASP A 386 -20.63 15.69 -17.72
#